data_b6160c060bafc0fe0da4ba8a528ece19
#
_entry.id   b6160c060bafc0fe0da4ba8a528ece19
#
_cell.length_a   1.000
_cell.length_b   1.000
_cell.length_c   1.000
_cell.angle_alpha   90.00
_cell.angle_beta   90.00
_cell.angle_gamma   90.00
#
_symmetry.space_group_name_H-M   'P 1'
#
loop_
_entity.id
_entity.type
_entity.pdbx_description
1 polymer ?
#
loop_
_entity_poly.entity_id
_entity_poly.type
_entity_poly.pdbx_seq_one_letter_code
_entity_poly.pdbx_strand_id
1 'polypeptide(L)'
;TQYLTNQAITYILTKEEEDAAISQYAEAQLRLLKNASVKTIAKPRIENIKIDREEILRVANGLKHHELLLAERRQKEAQEFEIKRQQLISEWDAAAMYKHLYKESLEKHGIKFEFKEGENKEAVTALCFFLSNDIRFETELGYSFKKGIFLRGKYGVGKTYMVKCLSTNKLQPIFLTSTYLAKTEVMENGCYPLALNVMTYIDDVGTEETITKYYGMNINWFKEFIETAYDLHKDFGKIIISSNLSLKDIGEKYGMRVMDRIPEMFNIIDVKGKSKRLENY
;
A
#
# COMPACT_ATOMS: atom_id res chain seq x y z
N THR A 1 -16.54 -32.42 30.27
CA THR A 1 -15.55 -33.16 29.48
C THR A 1 -16.23 -33.71 28.25
N GLN A 2 -16.39 -32.91 27.20
CA GLN A 2 -16.91 -33.38 25.91
C GLN A 2 -15.71 -33.70 25.04
N TYR A 3 -15.54 -34.95 24.73
CA TYR A 3 -14.61 -35.47 23.74
C TYR A 3 -15.08 -34.97 22.37
N LEU A 4 -14.33 -34.03 21.80
CA LEU A 4 -14.39 -33.73 20.37
C LEU A 4 -13.80 -34.93 19.64
N THR A 5 -14.65 -35.73 19.05
CA THR A 5 -14.29 -36.78 18.10
C THR A 5 -13.68 -36.11 16.87
N ASN A 6 -12.37 -36.23 16.73
CA ASN A 6 -11.67 -35.95 15.49
C ASN A 6 -12.21 -36.86 14.38
N GLN A 7 -13.19 -36.41 13.64
CA GLN A 7 -13.46 -36.98 12.32
C GLN A 7 -12.36 -36.40 11.40
N ALA A 8 -11.31 -37.18 11.24
CA ALA A 8 -10.36 -36.96 10.17
C ALA A 8 -11.14 -37.13 8.86
N ILE A 9 -11.45 -36.03 8.18
CA ILE A 9 -11.96 -36.07 6.83
C ILE A 9 -10.81 -36.61 5.98
N THR A 10 -10.87 -37.91 5.67
CA THR A 10 -9.93 -38.55 4.76
C THR A 10 -10.31 -38.09 3.36
N TYR A 11 -9.58 -37.14 2.81
CA TYR A 11 -9.76 -36.73 1.42
C TYR A 11 -9.37 -37.92 0.52
N ILE A 12 -10.28 -38.35 -0.36
CA ILE A 12 -10.02 -39.38 -1.35
C ILE A 12 -9.77 -38.65 -2.68
N LEU A 13 -8.57 -38.82 -3.24
CA LEU A 13 -8.22 -38.26 -4.54
C LEU A 13 -9.17 -38.82 -5.61
N THR A 14 -9.54 -37.97 -6.56
CA THR A 14 -10.20 -38.47 -7.78
C THR A 14 -9.21 -39.25 -8.62
N LYS A 15 -9.69 -40.06 -9.54
CA LYS A 15 -8.84 -40.88 -10.42
C LYS A 15 -7.86 -40.01 -11.25
N GLU A 16 -8.32 -38.84 -11.67
CA GLU A 16 -7.49 -37.87 -12.42
C GLU A 16 -6.36 -37.27 -11.53
N GLU A 17 -6.67 -36.98 -10.27
CA GLU A 17 -5.68 -36.48 -9.29
C GLU A 17 -4.65 -37.57 -8.92
N GLU A 18 -5.08 -38.84 -8.83
CA GLU A 18 -4.19 -39.99 -8.62
C GLU A 18 -3.21 -40.16 -9.80
N ASP A 19 -3.70 -40.14 -11.03
CA ASP A 19 -2.90 -40.29 -12.23
C ASP A 19 -1.92 -39.12 -12.39
N ALA A 20 -2.34 -37.89 -12.06
CA ALA A 20 -1.48 -36.72 -12.05
C ALA A 20 -0.35 -36.82 -11.00
N ALA A 21 -0.65 -37.27 -9.79
CA ALA A 21 0.34 -37.46 -8.72
C ALA A 21 1.40 -38.50 -9.10
N ILE A 22 0.97 -39.62 -9.67
CA ILE A 22 1.87 -40.67 -10.14
C ILE A 22 2.78 -40.16 -11.27
N SER A 23 2.22 -39.40 -12.21
CA SER A 23 2.98 -38.81 -13.31
C SER A 23 4.04 -37.81 -12.83
N GLN A 24 3.67 -36.90 -11.90
CA GLN A 24 4.59 -35.92 -11.30
C GLN A 24 5.72 -36.61 -10.52
N TYR A 25 5.42 -37.65 -9.77
CA TYR A 25 6.45 -38.42 -9.08
C TYR A 25 7.43 -39.09 -10.03
N ALA A 26 6.93 -39.73 -11.09
CA ALA A 26 7.76 -40.36 -12.10
C ALA A 26 8.68 -39.35 -12.80
N GLU A 27 8.16 -38.16 -13.12
CA GLU A 27 8.99 -37.09 -13.71
C GLU A 27 10.06 -36.58 -12.73
N ALA A 28 9.71 -36.40 -11.45
CA ALA A 28 10.67 -35.96 -10.44
C ALA A 28 11.81 -36.97 -10.26
N GLN A 29 11.49 -38.28 -10.21
CA GLN A 29 12.48 -39.35 -10.15
C GLN A 29 13.38 -39.38 -11.40
N LEU A 30 12.80 -39.19 -12.58
CA LEU A 30 13.58 -39.07 -13.83
C LEU A 30 14.55 -37.88 -13.81
N ARG A 31 14.14 -36.74 -13.28
CA ARG A 31 15.02 -35.57 -13.13
C ARG A 31 16.18 -35.85 -12.18
N LEU A 32 15.90 -36.49 -11.04
CA LEU A 32 16.93 -36.87 -10.08
C LEU A 32 17.95 -37.87 -10.69
N LEU A 33 17.47 -38.88 -11.40
CA LEU A 33 18.31 -39.84 -12.10
C LEU A 33 19.14 -39.22 -13.23
N LYS A 34 18.57 -38.27 -13.98
CA LYS A 34 19.30 -37.51 -15.00
C LYS A 34 20.41 -36.65 -14.38
N ASN A 35 20.15 -36.02 -13.23
CA ASN A 35 21.14 -35.21 -12.54
C ASN A 35 22.24 -36.06 -11.84
N ALA A 36 21.89 -37.25 -11.42
CA ALA A 36 22.88 -38.22 -10.84
C ALA A 36 23.72 -38.88 -11.94
N SER A 37 23.20 -39.05 -13.14
CA SER A 37 23.88 -39.79 -14.25
C SER A 37 24.81 -38.93 -15.10
N VAL A 38 25.14 -37.70 -14.69
CA VAL A 38 26.22 -36.91 -15.34
C VAL A 38 27.60 -37.61 -15.29
N LYS A 39 27.73 -38.73 -14.52
CA LYS A 39 28.94 -39.54 -14.44
C LYS A 39 28.83 -40.94 -15.03
N THR A 40 27.72 -41.35 -15.64
CA THR A 40 27.58 -42.72 -16.18
C THR A 40 26.76 -42.70 -17.49
N ILE A 41 27.25 -43.45 -18.47
CA ILE A 41 26.88 -43.44 -19.90
C ILE A 41 25.48 -44.03 -20.22
N ALA A 42 24.70 -44.49 -19.26
CA ALA A 42 23.41 -45.11 -19.48
C ALA A 42 22.25 -44.13 -19.23
N LYS A 43 21.43 -43.85 -20.26
CA LYS A 43 20.20 -43.08 -20.09
C LYS A 43 19.21 -43.86 -19.23
N PRO A 44 18.74 -43.34 -18.06
CA PRO A 44 17.70 -44.01 -17.27
C PRO A 44 16.40 -44.08 -18.08
N ARG A 45 15.78 -45.29 -18.12
CA ARG A 45 14.45 -45.50 -18.69
C ARG A 45 13.40 -45.53 -17.57
N ILE A 46 12.20 -45.04 -17.88
CA ILE A 46 11.06 -45.02 -16.92
C ILE A 46 10.73 -46.41 -16.38
N GLU A 47 10.92 -47.44 -17.21
CA GLU A 47 10.69 -48.89 -16.91
C GLU A 47 11.50 -49.38 -15.72
N ASN A 48 12.59 -48.69 -15.32
CA ASN A 48 13.46 -49.05 -14.22
C ASN A 48 13.15 -48.37 -12.89
N ILE A 49 12.11 -47.53 -12.85
CA ILE A 49 11.68 -46.84 -11.64
C ILE A 49 10.64 -47.72 -10.94
N LYS A 50 10.99 -48.27 -9.76
CA LYS A 50 10.02 -48.91 -8.89
C LYS A 50 9.06 -47.83 -8.38
N ILE A 51 7.81 -47.86 -8.87
CA ILE A 51 6.74 -46.98 -8.47
C ILE A 51 5.93 -47.71 -7.39
N ASP A 52 6.09 -47.29 -6.13
CA ASP A 52 5.16 -47.70 -5.07
C ASP A 52 3.94 -46.79 -5.11
N ARG A 53 2.88 -47.30 -5.74
CA ARG A 53 1.64 -46.56 -5.96
C ARG A 53 0.98 -46.19 -4.63
N GLU A 54 0.97 -47.06 -3.63
CA GLU A 54 0.35 -46.82 -2.34
C GLU A 54 1.07 -45.69 -1.58
N GLU A 55 2.38 -45.65 -1.63
CA GLU A 55 3.17 -44.60 -1.00
C GLU A 55 2.96 -43.24 -1.67
N ILE A 56 2.89 -43.19 -3.00
CA ILE A 56 2.62 -41.96 -3.74
C ILE A 56 1.25 -41.41 -3.40
N LEU A 57 0.22 -42.26 -3.39
CA LEU A 57 -1.14 -41.85 -3.05
C LEU A 57 -1.27 -41.39 -1.60
N ARG A 58 -0.57 -42.03 -0.66
CA ARG A 58 -0.52 -41.59 0.73
C ARG A 58 0.08 -40.20 0.87
N VAL A 59 1.19 -39.92 0.19
CA VAL A 59 1.85 -38.60 0.19
C VAL A 59 0.95 -37.56 -0.49
N ALA A 60 0.38 -37.87 -1.64
CA ALA A 60 -0.52 -36.96 -2.38
C ALA A 60 -1.76 -36.58 -1.54
N ASN A 61 -2.39 -37.56 -0.89
CA ASN A 61 -3.51 -37.32 0.03
C ASN A 61 -3.11 -36.43 1.21
N GLY A 62 -1.90 -36.67 1.78
CA GLY A 62 -1.36 -35.83 2.85
C GLY A 62 -1.12 -34.39 2.41
N LEU A 63 -0.58 -34.18 1.21
CA LEU A 63 -0.37 -32.85 0.65
C LEU A 63 -1.71 -32.12 0.39
N LYS A 64 -2.68 -32.81 -0.20
CA LYS A 64 -4.00 -32.24 -0.46
C LYS A 64 -4.72 -31.86 0.83
N HIS A 65 -4.67 -32.72 1.84
CA HIS A 65 -5.22 -32.43 3.16
C HIS A 65 -4.54 -31.20 3.79
N HIS A 66 -3.23 -31.09 3.68
CA HIS A 66 -2.48 -29.94 4.17
C HIS A 66 -2.86 -28.64 3.43
N GLU A 67 -3.03 -28.69 2.10
CA GLU A 67 -3.50 -27.55 1.30
C GLU A 67 -4.90 -27.07 1.73
N LEU A 68 -5.82 -28.00 1.97
CA LEU A 68 -7.16 -27.68 2.47
C LEU A 68 -7.11 -27.00 3.84
N LEU A 69 -6.33 -27.52 4.78
CA LEU A 69 -6.14 -26.90 6.10
C LEU A 69 -5.55 -25.49 6.00
N LEU A 70 -4.60 -25.29 5.09
CA LEU A 70 -4.04 -23.94 4.83
C LEU A 70 -5.08 -23.00 4.21
N ALA A 71 -5.92 -23.50 3.30
CA ALA A 71 -6.98 -22.71 2.69
C ALA A 71 -8.05 -22.30 3.73
N GLU A 72 -8.49 -23.24 4.57
CA GLU A 72 -9.42 -22.95 5.67
C GLU A 72 -8.84 -21.93 6.66
N ARG A 73 -7.56 -22.09 7.02
CA ARG A 73 -6.87 -21.14 7.90
C ARG A 73 -6.82 -19.74 7.30
N ARG A 74 -6.44 -19.62 6.01
CA ARG A 74 -6.41 -18.33 5.30
C ARG A 74 -7.81 -17.70 5.24
N GLN A 75 -8.83 -18.49 4.99
CA GLN A 75 -10.21 -18.02 4.96
C GLN A 75 -10.66 -17.50 6.32
N LYS A 76 -10.34 -18.22 7.40
CA LYS A 76 -10.64 -17.80 8.77
C LYS A 76 -9.90 -16.50 9.15
N GLU A 77 -8.61 -16.43 8.86
CA GLU A 77 -7.79 -15.23 9.09
C GLU A 77 -8.33 -14.02 8.30
N ALA A 78 -8.77 -14.24 7.06
CA ALA A 78 -9.40 -13.19 6.23
C ALA A 78 -10.74 -12.71 6.82
N GLN A 79 -11.58 -13.63 7.33
CA GLN A 79 -12.83 -13.26 8.00
C GLN A 79 -12.58 -12.48 9.30
N GLU A 80 -11.65 -12.93 10.14
CA GLU A 80 -11.27 -12.23 11.37
C GLU A 80 -10.71 -10.84 11.07
N PHE A 81 -9.90 -10.72 10.02
CA PHE A 81 -9.38 -9.43 9.56
C PHE A 81 -10.51 -8.48 9.12
N GLU A 82 -11.48 -9.00 8.35
CA GLU A 82 -12.60 -8.17 7.88
C GLU A 82 -13.51 -7.72 9.04
N ILE A 83 -13.78 -8.60 10.02
CA ILE A 83 -14.53 -8.23 11.23
C ILE A 83 -13.80 -7.11 12.00
N LYS A 84 -12.50 -7.26 12.22
CA LYS A 84 -11.70 -6.22 12.89
C LYS A 84 -11.69 -4.92 12.11
N ARG A 85 -11.60 -4.99 10.80
CA ARG A 85 -11.66 -3.83 9.89
C ARG A 85 -13.00 -3.11 10.01
N GLN A 86 -14.11 -3.84 10.01
CA GLN A 86 -15.45 -3.25 10.16
C GLN A 86 -15.62 -2.56 11.53
N GLN A 87 -15.10 -3.16 12.59
CA GLN A 87 -15.08 -2.54 13.91
C GLN A 87 -14.28 -1.23 13.91
N LEU A 88 -13.08 -1.23 13.34
CA LEU A 88 -12.26 -0.03 13.22
C LEU A 88 -12.95 1.06 12.39
N ILE A 89 -13.63 0.72 11.31
CA ILE A 89 -14.39 1.68 10.50
C ILE A 89 -15.50 2.32 11.33
N SER A 90 -16.21 1.55 12.16
CA SER A 90 -17.27 2.08 13.01
C SER A 90 -16.76 2.99 14.14
N GLU A 91 -15.55 2.71 14.66
CA GLU A 91 -14.93 3.48 15.75
C GLU A 91 -14.21 4.74 15.24
N TRP A 92 -13.69 4.70 14.00
CA TRP A 92 -12.87 5.76 13.41
C TRP A 92 -13.60 6.48 12.28
N ASP A 93 -14.78 7.00 12.60
CA ASP A 93 -15.50 7.90 11.70
C ASP A 93 -14.79 9.27 11.57
N ALA A 94 -15.32 10.14 10.74
CA ALA A 94 -14.74 11.47 10.54
C ALA A 94 -14.69 12.32 11.83
N ALA A 95 -15.64 12.12 12.73
CA ALA A 95 -15.65 12.82 14.03
C ALA A 95 -14.56 12.29 14.96
N ALA A 96 -14.30 10.99 14.96
CA ALA A 96 -13.20 10.39 15.69
C ALA A 96 -11.83 10.83 15.14
N MET A 97 -11.68 10.91 13.80
CA MET A 97 -10.49 11.48 13.16
C MET A 97 -10.23 12.93 13.62
N TYR A 98 -11.27 13.72 13.65
CA TYR A 98 -11.19 15.10 14.12
C TYR A 98 -10.77 15.18 15.60
N LYS A 99 -11.40 14.38 16.46
CA LYS A 99 -11.04 14.31 17.90
C LYS A 99 -9.59 13.86 18.08
N HIS A 100 -9.14 12.89 17.28
CA HIS A 100 -7.76 12.41 17.29
C HIS A 100 -6.78 13.51 16.91
N LEU A 101 -7.04 14.26 15.83
CA LEU A 101 -6.20 15.39 15.42
C LEU A 101 -6.08 16.42 16.57
N TYR A 102 -7.21 16.79 17.16
CA TYR A 102 -7.23 17.74 18.27
C TYR A 102 -6.43 17.24 19.47
N LYS A 103 -6.62 15.96 19.86
CA LYS A 103 -5.91 15.32 20.97
C LYS A 103 -4.40 15.26 20.72
N GLU A 104 -3.98 14.78 19.56
CA GLU A 104 -2.55 14.72 19.16
C GLU A 104 -1.90 16.12 19.17
N SER A 105 -2.63 17.12 18.68
CA SER A 105 -2.17 18.51 18.67
C SER A 105 -1.93 19.04 20.09
N LEU A 106 -2.85 18.77 21.00
CA LEU A 106 -2.76 19.25 22.37
C LEU A 106 -1.71 18.47 23.18
N GLU A 107 -1.74 17.14 23.14
CA GLU A 107 -0.90 16.28 23.98
C GLU A 107 0.57 16.27 23.54
N LYS A 108 0.84 16.22 22.23
CA LYS A 108 2.22 16.14 21.73
C LYS A 108 2.89 17.49 21.52
N HIS A 109 2.10 18.50 21.21
CA HIS A 109 2.64 19.82 20.82
C HIS A 109 2.21 20.97 21.74
N GLY A 110 1.32 20.71 22.72
CA GLY A 110 0.77 21.76 23.58
C GLY A 110 -0.07 22.80 22.85
N ILE A 111 -0.45 22.53 21.59
CA ILE A 111 -1.16 23.48 20.73
C ILE A 111 -2.64 23.11 20.70
N LYS A 112 -3.48 24.06 21.06
CA LYS A 112 -4.93 23.96 20.85
C LYS A 112 -5.22 24.18 19.35
N PHE A 113 -5.52 23.11 18.64
CA PHE A 113 -5.81 23.21 17.21
C PHE A 113 -7.11 23.98 16.97
N GLU A 114 -7.03 25.08 16.22
CA GLU A 114 -8.18 25.88 15.86
C GLU A 114 -8.59 25.67 14.42
N PHE A 115 -9.88 25.40 14.24
CA PHE A 115 -10.50 25.31 12.91
C PHE A 115 -11.01 26.67 12.51
N LYS A 116 -10.41 27.21 11.45
CA LYS A 116 -10.79 28.52 10.93
C LYS A 116 -11.41 28.36 9.54
N GLU A 117 -12.64 28.81 9.42
CA GLU A 117 -13.35 28.84 8.14
C GLU A 117 -12.61 29.71 7.14
N GLY A 118 -12.52 29.25 5.88
CA GLY A 118 -11.74 29.94 4.86
C GLY A 118 -10.21 29.80 4.99
N GLU A 119 -9.70 29.10 6.02
CA GLU A 119 -8.28 28.82 6.19
C GLU A 119 -7.97 27.31 6.09
N ASN A 120 -8.15 26.56 7.18
CA ASN A 120 -7.75 25.14 7.30
C ASN A 120 -8.94 24.18 7.44
N LYS A 121 -10.15 24.69 7.75
CA LYS A 121 -11.33 23.86 8.04
C LYS A 121 -11.64 22.90 6.88
N GLU A 122 -11.66 23.41 5.65
CA GLU A 122 -11.94 22.61 4.46
C GLU A 122 -10.93 21.47 4.29
N ALA A 123 -9.64 21.76 4.44
CA ALA A 123 -8.57 20.77 4.31
C ALA A 123 -8.65 19.70 5.41
N VAL A 124 -8.92 20.10 6.65
CA VAL A 124 -9.08 19.13 7.76
C VAL A 124 -10.31 18.26 7.55
N THR A 125 -11.43 18.85 7.14
CA THR A 125 -12.65 18.09 6.85
C THR A 125 -12.40 17.06 5.75
N ALA A 126 -11.76 17.48 4.66
CA ALA A 126 -11.41 16.58 3.56
C ALA A 126 -10.48 15.45 4.01
N LEU A 127 -9.44 15.74 4.80
CA LEU A 127 -8.54 14.72 5.35
C LEU A 127 -9.28 13.75 6.28
N CYS A 128 -10.15 14.26 7.16
CA CYS A 128 -10.94 13.40 8.05
C CYS A 128 -11.89 12.49 7.28
N PHE A 129 -12.61 13.00 6.29
CA PHE A 129 -13.49 12.21 5.43
C PHE A 129 -12.70 11.17 4.63
N PHE A 130 -11.58 11.58 4.03
CA PHE A 130 -10.72 10.69 3.25
C PHE A 130 -10.17 9.53 4.09
N LEU A 131 -9.60 9.82 5.25
CA LEU A 131 -8.99 8.82 6.12
C LEU A 131 -9.99 7.90 6.81
N SER A 132 -11.24 8.36 7.02
CA SER A 132 -12.32 7.53 7.57
C SER A 132 -13.12 6.77 6.50
N ASN A 133 -12.79 6.94 5.21
CA ASN A 133 -13.59 6.46 4.06
C ASN A 133 -15.05 6.93 4.13
N ASP A 134 -15.28 8.14 4.61
CA ASP A 134 -16.61 8.72 4.71
C ASP A 134 -17.11 9.14 3.32
N ILE A 135 -18.25 8.62 2.90
CA ILE A 135 -18.81 8.85 1.55
C ILE A 135 -19.00 10.34 1.25
N ARG A 136 -19.11 11.19 2.28
CA ARG A 136 -19.22 12.64 2.13
C ARG A 136 -18.00 13.25 1.43
N PHE A 137 -16.86 12.58 1.44
CA PHE A 137 -15.70 12.97 0.65
C PHE A 137 -16.03 13.07 -0.84
N GLU A 138 -16.83 12.14 -1.37
CA GLU A 138 -17.27 12.16 -2.76
C GLU A 138 -18.58 12.94 -2.94
N THR A 139 -19.56 12.71 -2.07
CA THR A 139 -20.93 13.25 -2.27
C THR A 139 -21.07 14.73 -1.91
N GLU A 140 -20.34 15.24 -0.93
CA GLU A 140 -20.41 16.63 -0.49
C GLU A 140 -19.24 17.48 -0.99
N LEU A 141 -18.01 16.90 -1.01
CA LEU A 141 -16.83 17.65 -1.41
C LEU A 141 -16.49 17.50 -2.90
N GLY A 142 -17.10 16.55 -3.62
CA GLY A 142 -16.88 16.31 -5.04
C GLY A 142 -15.51 15.73 -5.37
N TYR A 143 -14.83 15.14 -4.41
CA TYR A 143 -13.54 14.47 -4.58
C TYR A 143 -13.71 12.99 -4.97
N SER A 144 -12.62 12.25 -5.10
CA SER A 144 -12.67 10.81 -5.40
C SER A 144 -11.67 10.04 -4.55
N PHE A 145 -12.10 8.94 -3.95
CA PHE A 145 -11.21 8.03 -3.21
C PHE A 145 -10.16 7.34 -4.07
N LYS A 146 -10.38 7.26 -5.38
CA LYS A 146 -9.39 6.72 -6.33
C LYS A 146 -8.21 7.67 -6.56
N LYS A 147 -8.39 8.95 -6.24
CA LYS A 147 -7.34 9.97 -6.32
C LYS A 147 -6.67 10.13 -4.96
N GLY A 148 -5.37 10.38 -4.98
CA GLY A 148 -4.63 10.83 -3.81
C GLY A 148 -5.03 12.24 -3.37
N ILE A 149 -4.35 12.77 -2.37
CA ILE A 149 -4.54 14.15 -1.90
C ILE A 149 -3.30 14.98 -2.22
N PHE A 150 -3.50 16.14 -2.81
CA PHE A 150 -2.46 17.16 -3.02
C PHE A 150 -2.80 18.39 -2.19
N LEU A 151 -2.14 18.52 -1.03
CA LEU A 151 -2.28 19.66 -0.12
C LEU A 151 -1.43 20.83 -0.64
N ARG A 152 -2.09 21.87 -1.14
CA ARG A 152 -1.43 23.06 -1.65
C ARG A 152 -1.62 24.24 -0.70
N GLY A 153 -0.56 25.02 -0.47
CA GLY A 153 -0.67 26.22 0.36
C GLY A 153 0.67 26.80 0.74
N LYS A 154 0.71 28.07 1.15
CA LYS A 154 1.92 28.79 1.52
C LYS A 154 2.70 28.11 2.64
N TYR A 155 3.93 28.53 2.84
CA TYR A 155 4.73 28.09 3.98
C TYR A 155 4.07 28.46 5.31
N GLY A 156 4.15 27.55 6.27
CA GLY A 156 3.70 27.79 7.64
C GLY A 156 2.18 27.70 7.87
N VAL A 157 1.35 27.44 6.86
CA VAL A 157 -0.13 27.33 7.01
C VAL A 157 -0.58 26.06 7.73
N GLY A 158 0.31 25.11 8.03
CA GLY A 158 0.01 23.93 8.82
C GLY A 158 -0.22 22.63 8.05
N LYS A 159 0.08 22.55 6.72
CA LYS A 159 -0.09 21.32 5.91
C LYS A 159 0.53 20.08 6.57
N THR A 160 1.84 20.10 6.79
CA THR A 160 2.61 19.03 7.44
C THR A 160 2.09 18.70 8.83
N TYR A 161 1.71 19.74 9.58
CA TYR A 161 1.23 19.59 10.94
C TYR A 161 -0.07 18.77 11.02
N MET A 162 -1.05 19.09 10.18
CA MET A 162 -2.32 18.37 10.12
C MET A 162 -2.12 16.90 9.79
N VAL A 163 -1.27 16.60 8.79
CA VAL A 163 -1.01 15.21 8.38
C VAL A 163 -0.25 14.46 9.48
N LYS A 164 0.72 15.08 10.15
CA LYS A 164 1.44 14.48 11.29
C LYS A 164 0.51 14.13 12.44
N CYS A 165 -0.42 15.01 12.82
CA CYS A 165 -1.40 14.73 13.85
C CYS A 165 -2.34 13.58 13.47
N LEU A 166 -2.67 13.43 12.20
CA LEU A 166 -3.52 12.35 11.69
C LEU A 166 -2.76 11.05 11.40
N SER A 167 -1.42 11.07 11.35
CA SER A 167 -0.62 9.92 10.93
C SER A 167 -0.70 8.71 11.84
N THR A 168 -1.03 8.92 13.12
CA THR A 168 -1.12 7.88 14.15
C THR A 168 -2.54 7.34 14.34
N ASN A 169 -3.50 7.69 13.46
CA ASN A 169 -4.83 7.11 13.51
C ASN A 169 -4.77 5.59 13.27
N LYS A 170 -5.69 4.84 13.89
CA LYS A 170 -5.65 3.37 13.84
C LYS A 170 -6.27 2.77 12.58
N LEU A 171 -7.13 3.52 11.89
CA LEU A 171 -7.83 3.01 10.71
C LEU A 171 -6.93 3.01 9.47
N GLN A 172 -6.26 4.14 9.23
CA GLN A 172 -5.35 4.31 8.10
C GLN A 172 -4.09 5.07 8.55
N PRO A 173 -3.16 4.39 9.27
CA PRO A 173 -1.92 5.03 9.69
C PRO A 173 -1.13 5.51 8.47
N ILE A 174 -0.54 6.72 8.57
CA ILE A 174 0.15 7.36 7.46
C ILE A 174 1.65 7.20 7.65
N PHE A 175 2.32 6.61 6.67
CA PHE A 175 3.79 6.61 6.60
C PHE A 175 4.28 7.99 6.14
N LEU A 176 5.05 8.65 7.00
CA LEU A 176 5.60 9.98 6.73
C LEU A 176 6.98 9.87 6.07
N THR A 177 7.15 10.49 4.93
CA THR A 177 8.43 10.58 4.25
C THR A 177 8.72 12.01 3.80
N SER A 178 10.00 12.38 3.74
CA SER A 178 10.41 13.64 3.16
C SER A 178 10.66 13.50 1.66
N THR A 179 10.69 14.63 0.94
CA THR A 179 11.11 14.66 -0.47
C THR A 179 12.49 14.06 -0.67
N TYR A 180 13.40 14.25 0.30
CA TYR A 180 14.75 13.67 0.24
C TYR A 180 14.72 12.13 0.25
N LEU A 181 13.98 11.52 1.19
CA LEU A 181 13.87 10.06 1.27
C LEU A 181 13.12 9.49 0.06
N ALA A 182 12.02 10.12 -0.34
CA ALA A 182 11.27 9.70 -1.53
C ALA A 182 12.15 9.75 -2.80
N LYS A 183 12.96 10.80 -2.95
CA LYS A 183 13.92 10.94 -4.02
C LYS A 183 14.97 9.83 -4.01
N THR A 184 15.57 9.56 -2.86
CA THR A 184 16.60 8.52 -2.72
C THR A 184 16.02 7.17 -3.13
N GLU A 185 14.82 6.87 -2.68
CA GLU A 185 14.16 5.62 -2.96
C GLU A 185 13.80 5.45 -4.45
N VAL A 186 13.29 6.50 -5.09
CA VAL A 186 13.05 6.50 -6.54
C VAL A 186 14.34 6.29 -7.34
N MET A 187 15.44 6.87 -6.87
CA MET A 187 16.74 6.76 -7.54
C MET A 187 17.41 5.39 -7.36
N GLU A 188 17.36 4.82 -6.16
CA GLU A 188 18.02 3.55 -5.85
C GLU A 188 17.26 2.33 -6.39
N ASN A 189 15.93 2.38 -6.38
CA ASN A 189 15.08 1.25 -6.72
C ASN A 189 14.39 1.38 -8.09
N GLY A 190 14.73 2.40 -8.88
CA GLY A 190 14.25 2.57 -10.26
C GLY A 190 12.76 2.77 -10.38
N CYS A 191 12.18 3.70 -9.68
CA CYS A 191 10.76 4.04 -9.71
C CYS A 191 9.84 3.04 -9.04
N TYR A 192 9.65 3.17 -7.82
CA TYR A 192 8.48 2.68 -7.11
C TYR A 192 8.69 1.66 -6.03
N PRO A 193 9.03 2.15 -4.89
CA PRO A 193 8.67 1.39 -3.71
C PRO A 193 7.86 2.19 -2.70
N LEU A 194 7.25 3.29 -3.07
CA LEU A 194 6.16 3.78 -2.26
C LEU A 194 5.12 2.68 -2.31
N ALA A 195 5.18 1.80 -1.29
CA ALA A 195 4.31 0.66 -1.19
C ALA A 195 2.87 1.19 -1.24
N LEU A 196 2.26 1.17 -2.42
CA LEU A 196 0.88 1.64 -2.67
C LEU A 196 -0.14 0.95 -1.78
N ASN A 197 0.32 -0.03 -1.00
CA ASN A 197 -0.50 -0.72 -0.01
C ASN A 197 -0.60 0.02 1.32
N VAL A 198 0.23 1.06 1.54
CA VAL A 198 0.26 1.85 2.78
C VAL A 198 -0.01 3.31 2.45
N MET A 199 -0.87 3.95 3.24
CA MET A 199 -1.09 5.40 3.13
C MET A 199 0.24 6.13 3.34
N THR A 200 0.73 6.84 2.32
CA THR A 200 2.04 7.50 2.33
C THR A 200 1.90 8.99 2.15
N TYR A 201 2.60 9.75 2.97
CA TYR A 201 2.67 11.20 2.86
C TYR A 201 4.07 11.65 2.44
N ILE A 202 4.14 12.42 1.36
CA ILE A 202 5.36 13.05 0.85
C ILE A 202 5.31 14.55 1.16
N ASP A 203 6.18 14.99 2.06
CA ASP A 203 6.18 16.37 2.56
C ASP A 203 6.98 17.31 1.66
N ASP A 204 6.46 18.53 1.50
CA ASP A 204 7.14 19.70 0.90
C ASP A 204 7.75 19.46 -0.50
N VAL A 205 7.00 18.77 -1.39
CA VAL A 205 7.40 18.66 -2.81
C VAL A 205 7.55 20.05 -3.41
N GLY A 206 8.66 20.25 -4.10
CA GLY A 206 9.03 21.54 -4.70
C GLY A 206 10.15 22.28 -3.98
N THR A 207 10.57 21.83 -2.80
CA THR A 207 11.69 22.43 -2.06
C THR A 207 13.05 21.86 -2.45
N GLU A 208 13.06 20.69 -3.07
CA GLU A 208 14.26 20.00 -3.51
C GLU A 208 14.86 20.60 -4.80
N GLU A 209 16.13 20.28 -5.06
CA GLU A 209 16.74 20.55 -6.35
C GLU A 209 16.03 19.77 -7.46
N THR A 210 15.70 20.46 -8.55
CA THR A 210 14.94 19.89 -9.68
C THR A 210 15.68 18.75 -10.36
N ILE A 211 17.00 18.84 -10.44
CA ILE A 211 17.85 17.88 -11.14
C ILE A 211 18.87 17.31 -10.16
N THR A 212 18.95 16.00 -10.10
CA THR A 212 19.97 15.30 -9.32
C THR A 212 20.81 14.45 -10.24
N LYS A 213 22.11 14.47 -10.05
CA LYS A 213 23.02 13.57 -10.74
C LYS A 213 23.02 12.20 -10.07
N TYR A 214 22.67 11.17 -10.83
CA TYR A 214 22.69 9.79 -10.37
C TYR A 214 23.35 8.94 -11.47
N TYR A 215 24.46 8.30 -11.17
CA TYR A 215 25.30 7.56 -12.13
C TYR A 215 25.58 8.33 -13.43
N GLY A 216 25.80 9.66 -13.33
CA GLY A 216 26.09 10.54 -14.46
C GLY A 216 24.86 11.01 -15.26
N MET A 217 23.67 10.55 -14.93
CA MET A 217 22.41 11.00 -15.54
C MET A 217 21.76 12.10 -14.70
N ASN A 218 21.12 13.06 -15.38
CA ASN A 218 20.30 14.07 -14.74
C ASN A 218 18.89 13.55 -14.55
N ILE A 219 18.48 13.33 -13.30
CA ILE A 219 17.16 12.80 -12.96
C ILE A 219 16.33 13.89 -12.25
N ASN A 220 15.11 14.08 -12.73
CA ASN A 220 14.05 14.79 -12.03
C ASN A 220 13.14 13.77 -11.36
N TRP A 221 13.41 13.46 -10.08
CA TRP A 221 12.75 12.38 -9.36
C TRP A 221 11.22 12.53 -9.30
N PHE A 222 10.70 13.75 -9.09
CA PHE A 222 9.25 13.94 -8.97
C PHE A 222 8.54 13.79 -10.32
N LYS A 223 9.20 14.22 -11.40
CA LYS A 223 8.71 13.95 -12.76
C LYS A 223 8.65 12.45 -13.03
N GLU A 224 9.74 11.72 -12.79
CA GLU A 224 9.79 10.27 -12.95
C GLU A 224 8.75 9.57 -12.08
N PHE A 225 8.57 10.00 -10.84
CA PHE A 225 7.55 9.49 -9.93
C PHE A 225 6.14 9.64 -10.51
N ILE A 226 5.76 10.86 -10.93
CA ILE A 226 4.42 11.13 -11.48
C ILE A 226 4.20 10.37 -12.79
N GLU A 227 5.18 10.37 -13.69
CA GLU A 227 5.06 9.70 -14.98
C GLU A 227 4.93 8.19 -14.81
N THR A 228 5.76 7.58 -13.99
CA THR A 228 5.71 6.14 -13.73
C THR A 228 4.45 5.74 -12.97
N ALA A 229 4.08 6.49 -11.93
CA ALA A 229 2.86 6.22 -11.18
C ALA A 229 1.62 6.29 -12.06
N TYR A 230 1.53 7.28 -12.94
CA TYR A 230 0.42 7.45 -13.87
C TYR A 230 0.31 6.27 -14.85
N ASP A 231 1.44 5.79 -15.38
CA ASP A 231 1.45 4.73 -16.37
C ASP A 231 1.17 3.33 -15.75
N LEU A 232 1.55 3.13 -14.48
CA LEU A 232 1.40 1.84 -13.80
C LEU A 232 0.09 1.70 -13.01
N HIS A 233 -0.51 2.79 -12.55
CA HIS A 233 -1.60 2.76 -11.58
C HIS A 233 -2.82 3.56 -12.03
N LYS A 234 -4.00 3.03 -11.65
CA LYS A 234 -5.30 3.70 -11.81
C LYS A 234 -5.89 4.15 -10.48
N ASP A 235 -5.25 3.84 -9.37
CA ASP A 235 -5.71 4.16 -8.01
C ASP A 235 -4.56 4.78 -7.23
N PHE A 236 -4.70 6.06 -6.91
CA PHE A 236 -3.74 6.87 -6.18
C PHE A 236 -4.21 7.17 -4.75
N GLY A 237 -5.33 6.57 -4.33
CA GLY A 237 -6.03 6.86 -3.07
C GLY A 237 -5.22 6.63 -1.79
N LYS A 238 -3.95 6.18 -1.91
CA LYS A 238 -3.06 6.00 -0.75
C LYS A 238 -1.88 6.97 -0.71
N ILE A 239 -1.90 8.00 -1.55
CA ILE A 239 -0.81 8.98 -1.63
C ILE A 239 -1.33 10.35 -1.20
N ILE A 240 -0.65 10.95 -0.23
CA ILE A 240 -0.85 12.33 0.19
C ILE A 240 0.44 13.09 -0.09
N ILE A 241 0.35 14.22 -0.77
CA ILE A 241 1.49 15.09 -1.08
C ILE A 241 1.22 16.48 -0.53
N SER A 242 2.23 17.14 -0.02
CA SER A 242 2.14 18.59 0.24
C SER A 242 3.10 19.39 -0.64
N SER A 243 2.67 20.58 -1.04
CA SER A 243 3.52 21.54 -1.78
C SER A 243 3.11 22.98 -1.48
N ASN A 244 4.07 23.88 -1.63
CA ASN A 244 3.83 25.33 -1.63
C ASN A 244 3.74 25.91 -3.05
N LEU A 245 3.98 25.09 -4.06
CA LEU A 245 3.94 25.50 -5.46
C LEU A 245 2.50 25.55 -5.96
N SER A 246 2.21 26.53 -6.82
CA SER A 246 1.02 26.50 -7.64
C SER A 246 1.16 25.42 -8.73
N LEU A 247 0.06 25.04 -9.39
CA LEU A 247 0.15 24.13 -10.54
C LEU A 247 1.02 24.70 -11.66
N LYS A 248 0.99 26.04 -11.85
CA LYS A 248 1.83 26.71 -12.82
C LYS A 248 3.31 26.56 -12.47
N ASP A 249 3.69 26.80 -11.20
CA ASP A 249 5.07 26.64 -10.73
C ASP A 249 5.54 25.18 -10.84
N ILE A 250 4.64 24.23 -10.64
CA ILE A 250 4.91 22.79 -10.86
C ILE A 250 5.20 22.55 -12.34
N GLY A 251 4.41 23.13 -13.24
CA GLY A 251 4.65 23.02 -14.69
C GLY A 251 5.99 23.63 -15.11
N GLU A 252 6.35 24.76 -14.54
CA GLU A 252 7.64 25.42 -14.79
C GLU A 252 8.82 24.59 -14.22
N LYS A 253 8.64 23.98 -13.03
CA LYS A 253 9.71 23.21 -12.35
C LYS A 253 9.87 21.80 -12.89
N TYR A 254 8.79 21.08 -13.16
CA TYR A 254 8.78 19.65 -13.47
C TYR A 254 8.30 19.31 -14.89
N GLY A 255 7.76 20.30 -15.59
CA GLY A 255 7.23 20.17 -16.94
C GLY A 255 5.70 20.13 -17.01
N MET A 256 5.18 20.59 -18.15
CA MET A 256 3.72 20.72 -18.38
C MET A 256 2.98 19.38 -18.24
N ARG A 257 3.61 18.26 -18.64
CA ARG A 257 3.02 16.94 -18.54
C ARG A 257 2.76 16.51 -17.08
N VAL A 258 3.66 16.88 -16.16
CA VAL A 258 3.45 16.67 -14.72
C VAL A 258 2.29 17.52 -14.22
N MET A 259 2.24 18.79 -14.64
CA MET A 259 1.15 19.70 -14.27
C MET A 259 -0.21 19.17 -14.68
N ASP A 260 -0.35 18.63 -15.90
CA ASP A 260 -1.60 18.09 -16.43
C ASP A 260 -2.03 16.80 -15.69
N ARG A 261 -1.09 15.94 -15.30
CA ARG A 261 -1.37 14.67 -14.61
C ARG A 261 -1.80 14.85 -13.16
N ILE A 262 -1.32 15.89 -12.47
CA ILE A 262 -1.64 16.10 -11.04
C ILE A 262 -3.15 16.17 -10.78
N PRO A 263 -3.98 16.95 -11.52
CA PRO A 263 -5.43 16.97 -11.28
C PRO A 263 -6.12 15.65 -11.61
N GLU A 264 -5.54 14.82 -12.49
CA GLU A 264 -6.09 13.50 -12.78
C GLU A 264 -5.79 12.51 -11.65
N MET A 265 -4.60 12.59 -11.05
CA MET A 265 -4.12 11.67 -10.02
C MET A 265 -4.53 12.06 -8.61
N PHE A 266 -4.76 13.35 -8.35
CA PHE A 266 -4.95 13.89 -7.00
C PHE A 266 -6.17 14.80 -6.89
N ASN A 267 -6.80 14.74 -5.72
CA ASN A 267 -7.72 15.76 -5.25
C ASN A 267 -6.91 16.94 -4.73
N ILE A 268 -7.01 18.11 -5.36
CA ILE A 268 -6.26 19.30 -4.98
C ILE A 268 -7.02 20.02 -3.88
N ILE A 269 -6.40 20.15 -2.71
CA ILE A 269 -6.98 20.77 -1.53
C ILE A 269 -6.12 21.96 -1.12
N ASP A 270 -6.69 23.16 -1.15
CA ASP A 270 -5.99 24.37 -0.76
C ASP A 270 -6.05 24.60 0.75
N VAL A 271 -4.88 24.72 1.36
CA VAL A 271 -4.72 25.14 2.77
C VAL A 271 -4.40 26.62 2.77
N LYS A 272 -5.36 27.42 3.15
CA LYS A 272 -5.25 28.89 3.23
C LYS A 272 -4.86 29.32 4.63
N GLY A 273 -4.57 30.61 4.80
CA GLY A 273 -4.27 31.22 6.09
C GLY A 273 -2.90 31.89 6.15
N LYS A 274 -2.62 32.48 7.31
CA LYS A 274 -1.33 33.09 7.61
C LYS A 274 -0.34 32.05 8.11
N SER A 275 0.95 32.36 8.02
CA SER A 275 2.00 31.51 8.58
C SER A 275 1.89 31.47 10.10
N LYS A 276 1.57 30.32 10.66
CA LYS A 276 1.49 30.11 12.12
C LYS A 276 2.88 30.10 12.80
N ARG A 277 3.96 30.07 12.02
CA ARG A 277 5.33 30.17 12.54
C ARG A 277 5.67 31.59 12.97
N LEU A 278 4.99 32.60 12.41
CA LEU A 278 5.21 34.02 12.70
C LEU A 278 4.28 34.56 13.80
N GLU A 279 3.26 33.81 14.20
CA GLU A 279 2.33 34.22 15.27
C GLU A 279 2.91 33.99 16.67
N ASN A 280 4.06 33.29 16.78
CA ASN A 280 4.74 32.98 18.04
C ASN A 280 6.00 33.85 18.28
N TYR A 281 6.17 34.91 17.49
CA TYR A 281 7.17 35.97 17.66
C TYR A 281 6.43 37.31 17.80
#